data_f76c1efa60ae392b43e2032f68730065
#
_entry.id   f76c1efa60ae392b43e2032f68730065
#
_cell.length_a   1.000
_cell.length_b   1.000
_cell.length_c   1.000
_cell.angle_alpha   90.00
_cell.angle_beta   90.00
_cell.angle_gamma   90.00
#
_symmetry.space_group_name_H-M   'P 1'
#
loop_
_entity.id
_entity.type
_entity.pdbx_description
1 polymer ?
#
loop_
_entity_poly.entity_id
_entity_poly.type
_entity_poly.pdbx_seq_one_letter_code
_entity_poly.pdbx_strand_id
1 'polypeptide(L)'
;MIGKLSGRVDEIAADYAIVDVHGVGYVAYCSARTLERLAQGEAAVLFIETVVREDMIRLYGFQAAAERDWFRLLQSVQGVGAKVALAILSTLPPDALAQAIALQDKAQVARTPGVGPKLAQRIVAELKDKGPAAMISGVPLAAIAAVTRAPKGAPAEATSALVNLGYGQGEAAAAVAGAVADLGDDAGLDKLIREGLKRLAR
;
A
#
# COMPACT_ATOMS: atom_id res chain seq x y z
N MET A 1 12.97 15.71 3.75
CA MET A 1 11.80 15.06 3.10
C MET A 1 10.85 14.59 4.19
N ILE A 2 9.55 14.87 4.09
CA ILE A 2 8.53 14.50 5.09
C ILE A 2 7.85 13.21 4.59
N GLY A 3 7.89 12.14 5.40
CA GLY A 3 7.33 10.84 5.02
C GLY A 3 6.05 10.45 5.79
N LYS A 4 5.80 11.10 6.92
CA LYS A 4 4.62 10.86 7.76
C LYS A 4 4.32 12.10 8.62
N LEU A 5 3.05 12.40 8.81
CA LEU A 5 2.57 13.35 9.81
C LEU A 5 1.74 12.58 10.84
N SER A 6 1.94 12.91 12.11
CA SER A 6 1.13 12.43 13.22
C SER A 6 0.80 13.61 14.10
N GLY A 7 -0.46 14.02 14.15
CA GLY A 7 -0.88 15.22 14.84
C GLY A 7 -2.41 15.31 14.93
N ARG A 8 -2.91 16.52 15.14
CA ARG A 8 -4.34 16.83 15.21
C ARG A 8 -4.78 17.52 13.91
N VAL A 9 -5.94 17.17 13.40
CA VAL A 9 -6.52 17.86 12.24
C VAL A 9 -7.02 19.23 12.67
N ASP A 10 -6.40 20.28 12.15
CA ASP A 10 -6.76 21.67 12.47
C ASP A 10 -7.84 22.19 11.52
N GLU A 11 -7.72 21.91 10.22
CA GLU A 11 -8.66 22.34 9.19
C GLU A 11 -8.83 21.24 8.13
N ILE A 12 -10.04 21.13 7.57
CA ILE A 12 -10.34 20.30 6.40
C ILE A 12 -10.96 21.20 5.32
N ALA A 13 -10.29 21.31 4.18
CA ALA A 13 -10.75 22.01 2.99
C ALA A 13 -11.18 21.01 1.89
N ALA A 14 -11.51 21.54 0.71
CA ALA A 14 -12.01 20.73 -0.41
C ALA A 14 -11.00 19.73 -0.98
N ASP A 15 -9.68 20.04 -0.90
CA ASP A 15 -8.60 19.24 -1.50
C ASP A 15 -7.37 19.07 -0.59
N TYR A 16 -7.40 19.63 0.62
CA TYR A 16 -6.33 19.47 1.61
C TYR A 16 -6.88 19.42 3.05
N ALA A 17 -6.05 18.95 3.95
CA ALA A 17 -6.21 19.13 5.38
C ALA A 17 -4.96 19.79 5.97
N ILE A 18 -5.14 20.57 7.05
CA ILE A 18 -4.03 21.06 7.88
C ILE A 18 -3.90 20.15 9.07
N VAL A 19 -2.72 19.60 9.26
CA VAL A 19 -2.39 18.77 10.43
C VAL A 19 -1.43 19.54 11.31
N ASP A 20 -1.87 19.88 12.51
CA ASP A 20 -1.01 20.46 13.55
C ASP A 20 -0.12 19.37 14.16
N VAL A 21 1.16 19.57 14.05
CA VAL A 21 2.19 18.74 14.68
C VAL A 21 3.00 19.64 15.63
N HIS A 22 2.62 19.63 16.91
CA HIS A 22 3.26 20.44 17.97
C HIS A 22 3.31 21.94 17.67
N GLY A 23 2.21 22.52 17.19
CA GLY A 23 2.09 23.96 16.90
C GLY A 23 2.56 24.35 15.49
N VAL A 24 2.92 23.40 14.65
CA VAL A 24 3.23 23.62 13.22
C VAL A 24 2.14 23.00 12.36
N GLY A 25 1.39 23.83 11.61
CA GLY A 25 0.37 23.40 10.68
C GLY A 25 0.96 22.97 9.33
N TYR A 26 0.82 21.69 8.99
CA TYR A 26 1.24 21.14 7.70
C TYR A 26 0.05 21.00 6.77
N VAL A 27 0.09 21.69 5.63
CA VAL A 27 -0.91 21.53 4.55
C VAL A 27 -0.62 20.26 3.79
N ALA A 28 -1.52 19.27 3.86
CA ALA A 28 -1.43 18.01 3.15
C ALA A 28 -2.58 17.89 2.14
N TYR A 29 -2.28 17.86 0.84
CA TYR A 29 -3.26 17.60 -0.21
C TYR A 29 -3.67 16.14 -0.19
N CYS A 30 -4.96 15.86 -0.18
CA CYS A 30 -5.49 14.52 0.01
C CYS A 30 -6.54 14.17 -1.04
N SER A 31 -6.78 12.87 -1.23
CA SER A 31 -7.94 12.40 -1.97
C SER A 31 -9.23 12.71 -1.19
N ALA A 32 -10.36 12.86 -1.88
CA ALA A 32 -11.66 13.05 -1.24
C ALA A 32 -11.94 11.96 -0.19
N ARG A 33 -11.62 10.72 -0.52
CA ARG A 33 -11.76 9.56 0.39
C ARG A 33 -10.93 9.69 1.68
N THR A 34 -9.74 10.27 1.59
CA THR A 34 -8.90 10.55 2.76
C THR A 34 -9.52 11.65 3.60
N LEU A 35 -9.97 12.75 2.97
CA LEU A 35 -10.59 13.88 3.66
C LEU A 35 -11.89 13.48 4.37
N GLU A 36 -12.75 12.67 3.75
CA GLU A 36 -14.00 12.16 4.33
C GLU A 36 -13.81 11.35 5.62
N ARG A 37 -12.61 10.79 5.83
CA ARG A 37 -12.30 10.00 7.02
C ARG A 37 -11.58 10.80 8.10
N LEU A 38 -11.22 12.03 7.82
CA LEU A 38 -10.65 12.93 8.81
C LEU A 38 -11.77 13.70 9.51
N ALA A 39 -11.57 14.01 10.77
CA ALA A 39 -12.46 14.88 11.53
C ALA A 39 -11.65 16.01 12.18
N GLN A 40 -12.13 17.23 12.06
CA GLN A 40 -11.49 18.40 12.66
C GLN A 40 -11.39 18.25 14.18
N GLY A 41 -10.25 18.58 14.75
CA GLY A 41 -9.94 18.42 16.16
C GLY A 41 -9.50 17.03 16.59
N GLU A 42 -9.60 16.02 15.75
CA GLU A 42 -9.23 14.65 16.05
C GLU A 42 -7.76 14.34 15.67
N ALA A 43 -7.21 13.32 16.32
CA ALA A 43 -5.87 12.84 16.00
C ALA A 43 -5.87 12.12 14.64
N ALA A 44 -4.85 12.42 13.82
CA ALA A 44 -4.67 11.78 12.52
C ALA A 44 -3.22 11.37 12.29
N VAL A 45 -3.07 10.29 11.53
CA VAL A 45 -1.78 9.84 11.00
C VAL A 45 -1.91 9.76 9.49
N LEU A 46 -1.07 10.52 8.78
CA LEU A 46 -1.01 10.52 7.32
C LEU A 46 0.37 10.08 6.85
N PHE A 47 0.40 9.15 5.91
CA PHE A 47 1.59 8.84 5.12
C PHE A 47 1.76 9.94 4.08
N ILE A 48 2.97 10.48 3.96
CA ILE A 48 3.22 11.67 3.13
C ILE A 48 4.09 11.30 1.93
N GLU A 49 3.72 11.83 0.79
CA GLU A 49 4.59 12.03 -0.36
C GLU A 49 4.95 13.50 -0.46
N THR A 50 6.25 13.81 -0.42
CA THR A 50 6.75 15.17 -0.58
C THR A 50 7.18 15.38 -2.03
N VAL A 51 6.49 16.26 -2.73
CA VAL A 51 6.86 16.68 -4.09
C VAL A 51 7.54 18.05 -4.01
N VAL A 52 8.79 18.08 -4.45
CA VAL A 52 9.61 19.31 -4.50
C VAL A 52 9.80 19.70 -5.96
N ARG A 53 9.54 20.95 -6.29
CA ARG A 53 9.85 21.59 -7.56
C ARG A 53 10.62 22.87 -7.29
N GLU A 54 11.11 23.53 -8.31
CA GLU A 54 11.89 24.76 -8.17
C GLU A 54 11.13 25.87 -7.41
N ASP A 55 9.82 25.94 -7.62
CA ASP A 55 8.93 27.00 -7.12
C ASP A 55 8.02 26.54 -5.97
N MET A 56 8.01 25.23 -5.61
CA MET A 56 7.07 24.74 -4.60
C MET A 56 7.50 23.47 -3.89
N ILE A 57 7.06 23.37 -2.63
CA ILE A 57 7.06 22.12 -1.87
C ILE A 57 5.61 21.79 -1.55
N ARG A 58 5.13 20.60 -1.96
CA ARG A 58 3.78 20.12 -1.64
C ARG A 58 3.84 18.78 -0.95
N LEU A 59 3.00 18.64 0.08
CA LEU A 59 2.79 17.40 0.78
C LEU A 59 1.48 16.78 0.30
N TYR A 60 1.53 15.51 -0.05
CA TYR A 60 0.35 14.72 -0.38
C TYR A 60 0.13 13.68 0.70
N GLY A 61 -1.06 13.67 1.31
CA GLY A 61 -1.40 12.86 2.47
C GLY A 61 -2.30 11.69 2.13
N PHE A 62 -1.99 10.52 2.71
CA PHE A 62 -2.70 9.26 2.50
C PHE A 62 -2.92 8.54 3.83
N GLN A 63 -4.02 7.81 3.97
CA GLN A 63 -4.29 7.04 5.19
C GLN A 63 -3.48 5.75 5.26
N ALA A 64 -3.08 5.21 4.13
CA ALA A 64 -2.30 3.98 4.05
C ALA A 64 -1.06 4.16 3.16
N ALA A 65 0.01 3.45 3.49
CA ALA A 65 1.21 3.41 2.66
C ALA A 65 0.92 2.92 1.23
N ALA A 66 -0.01 1.97 1.08
CA ALA A 66 -0.44 1.46 -0.21
C ALA A 66 -1.05 2.56 -1.12
N GLU A 67 -1.85 3.49 -0.56
CA GLU A 67 -2.39 4.62 -1.32
C GLU A 67 -1.28 5.56 -1.80
N ARG A 68 -0.30 5.84 -0.94
CA ARG A 68 0.88 6.64 -1.30
C ARG A 68 1.69 5.97 -2.41
N ASP A 69 1.87 4.67 -2.33
CA ASP A 69 2.65 3.92 -3.32
C ASP A 69 1.91 3.88 -4.67
N TRP A 70 0.59 3.76 -4.67
CA TRP A 70 -0.25 3.94 -5.85
C TRP A 70 -0.15 5.36 -6.44
N PHE A 71 -0.14 6.39 -5.58
CA PHE A 71 0.03 7.77 -6.03
C PHE A 71 1.36 7.98 -6.78
N ARG A 72 2.45 7.44 -6.26
CA ARG A 72 3.77 7.47 -6.91
C ARG A 72 3.75 6.73 -8.25
N LEU A 73 3.15 5.54 -8.25
CA LEU A 73 3.07 4.70 -9.42
C LEU A 73 2.24 5.34 -10.53
N LEU A 74 1.09 5.92 -10.19
CA LEU A 74 0.25 6.66 -11.14
C LEU A 74 1.01 7.82 -11.78
N GLN A 75 1.81 8.56 -11.02
CA GLN A 75 2.60 9.68 -11.54
C GLN A 75 3.76 9.25 -12.47
N SER A 76 4.14 7.97 -12.46
CA SER A 76 5.12 7.45 -13.43
C SER A 76 4.56 7.32 -14.85
N VAL A 77 3.22 7.38 -15.00
CA VAL A 77 2.54 7.32 -16.30
C VAL A 77 2.54 8.69 -16.94
N GLN A 78 3.01 8.78 -18.18
CA GLN A 78 3.03 10.06 -18.91
C GLN A 78 1.61 10.65 -19.06
N GLY A 79 1.44 11.88 -18.61
CA GLY A 79 0.16 12.60 -18.64
C GLY A 79 -0.62 12.50 -17.31
N VAL A 80 -0.11 11.76 -16.32
CA VAL A 80 -0.69 11.71 -14.97
C VAL A 80 0.11 12.59 -14.04
N GLY A 81 -0.43 13.76 -13.72
CA GLY A 81 0.10 14.63 -12.67
C GLY A 81 -0.52 14.32 -11.30
N ALA A 82 -0.01 14.96 -10.24
CA ALA A 82 -0.48 14.76 -8.87
C ALA A 82 -2.00 14.96 -8.71
N LYS A 83 -2.58 15.97 -9.36
CA LYS A 83 -4.04 16.23 -9.32
C LYS A 83 -4.84 15.07 -9.91
N VAL A 84 -4.39 14.53 -11.05
CA VAL A 84 -5.05 13.38 -11.71
C VAL A 84 -4.88 12.11 -10.86
N ALA A 85 -3.70 11.89 -10.29
CA ALA A 85 -3.44 10.76 -9.41
C ALA A 85 -4.35 10.78 -8.16
N LEU A 86 -4.52 11.96 -7.51
CA LEU A 86 -5.47 12.11 -6.40
C LEU A 86 -6.91 11.88 -6.82
N ALA A 87 -7.32 12.37 -8.01
CA ALA A 87 -8.66 12.15 -8.53
C ALA A 87 -8.95 10.65 -8.78
N ILE A 88 -7.96 9.91 -9.31
CA ILE A 88 -8.07 8.45 -9.48
C ILE A 88 -8.25 7.76 -8.12
N LEU A 89 -7.44 8.09 -7.12
CA LEU A 89 -7.54 7.52 -5.78
C LEU A 89 -8.80 7.95 -5.02
N SER A 90 -9.39 9.10 -5.37
CA SER A 90 -10.70 9.53 -4.88
C SER A 90 -11.84 8.68 -5.47
N THR A 91 -11.72 8.29 -6.74
CA THR A 91 -12.75 7.53 -7.47
C THR A 91 -12.62 6.02 -7.21
N LEU A 92 -11.39 5.50 -7.22
CA LEU A 92 -11.08 4.06 -7.11
C LEU A 92 -10.22 3.82 -5.87
N PRO A 93 -10.69 3.00 -4.91
CA PRO A 93 -9.82 2.53 -3.83
C PRO A 93 -8.67 1.69 -4.40
N PRO A 94 -7.55 1.54 -3.67
CA PRO A 94 -6.38 0.78 -4.11
C PRO A 94 -6.69 -0.60 -4.68
N ASP A 95 -7.59 -1.35 -4.06
CA ASP A 95 -7.96 -2.70 -4.48
C ASP A 95 -8.74 -2.70 -5.80
N ALA A 96 -9.70 -1.77 -5.96
CA ALA A 96 -10.45 -1.62 -7.21
C ALA A 96 -9.56 -1.11 -8.35
N LEU A 97 -8.59 -0.23 -8.06
CA LEU A 97 -7.62 0.22 -9.03
C LEU A 97 -6.70 -0.93 -9.48
N ALA A 98 -6.21 -1.74 -8.52
CA ALA A 98 -5.42 -2.94 -8.82
C ALA A 98 -6.19 -3.90 -9.72
N GLN A 99 -7.46 -4.15 -9.41
CA GLN A 99 -8.34 -5.01 -10.21
C GLN A 99 -8.58 -4.45 -11.61
N ALA A 100 -8.88 -3.15 -11.72
CA ALA A 100 -9.09 -2.49 -13.01
C ALA A 100 -7.84 -2.60 -13.92
N ILE A 101 -6.65 -2.46 -13.33
CA ILE A 101 -5.38 -2.60 -14.06
C ILE A 101 -5.14 -4.06 -14.48
N ALA A 102 -5.33 -5.02 -13.56
CA ALA A 102 -5.15 -6.45 -13.86
C ALA A 102 -6.09 -6.94 -14.97
N LEU A 103 -7.35 -6.50 -14.95
CA LEU A 103 -8.37 -6.83 -15.96
C LEU A 103 -8.30 -5.94 -17.21
N GLN A 104 -7.38 -4.98 -17.28
CA GLN A 104 -7.26 -3.99 -18.37
C GLN A 104 -8.56 -3.20 -18.59
N ASP A 105 -9.33 -2.98 -17.51
CA ASP A 105 -10.61 -2.25 -17.53
C ASP A 105 -10.38 -0.74 -17.53
N LYS A 106 -10.09 -0.23 -18.72
CA LYS A 106 -9.96 1.22 -18.94
C LYS A 106 -11.24 2.01 -18.67
N ALA A 107 -12.42 1.36 -18.74
CA ALA A 107 -13.68 2.04 -18.53
C ALA A 107 -13.85 2.46 -17.07
N GLN A 108 -13.43 1.64 -16.11
CA GLN A 108 -13.41 2.01 -14.70
C GLN A 108 -12.51 3.21 -14.43
N VAL A 109 -11.30 3.21 -14.99
CA VAL A 109 -10.33 4.31 -14.81
C VAL A 109 -10.83 5.59 -15.47
N ALA A 110 -11.47 5.49 -16.64
CA ALA A 110 -12.03 6.63 -17.37
C ALA A 110 -13.22 7.32 -16.66
N ARG A 111 -13.83 6.71 -15.64
CA ARG A 111 -14.85 7.35 -14.80
C ARG A 111 -14.27 8.48 -13.94
N THR A 112 -12.98 8.53 -13.77
CA THR A 112 -12.31 9.57 -12.99
C THR A 112 -12.39 10.92 -13.72
N PRO A 113 -12.83 11.98 -13.06
CA PRO A 113 -12.81 13.34 -13.62
C PRO A 113 -11.39 13.73 -14.05
N GLY A 114 -11.25 14.19 -15.30
CA GLY A 114 -9.96 14.55 -15.88
C GLY A 114 -9.18 13.39 -16.53
N VAL A 115 -9.72 12.18 -16.52
CA VAL A 115 -9.13 11.02 -17.20
C VAL A 115 -9.93 10.67 -18.45
N GLY A 116 -9.39 11.02 -19.60
CA GLY A 116 -10.00 10.65 -20.89
C GLY A 116 -9.68 9.20 -21.29
N PRO A 117 -10.40 8.65 -22.29
CA PRO A 117 -10.22 7.26 -22.73
C PRO A 117 -8.79 6.89 -23.14
N LYS A 118 -8.07 7.83 -23.80
CA LYS A 118 -6.66 7.63 -24.19
C LYS A 118 -5.73 7.52 -22.99
N LEU A 119 -5.95 8.37 -21.97
CA LEU A 119 -5.16 8.35 -20.73
C LEU A 119 -5.47 7.10 -19.90
N ALA A 120 -6.75 6.74 -19.77
CA ALA A 120 -7.16 5.51 -19.10
C ALA A 120 -6.52 4.26 -19.74
N GLN A 121 -6.53 4.18 -21.08
CA GLN A 121 -5.88 3.09 -21.82
C GLN A 121 -4.38 3.02 -21.51
N ARG A 122 -3.70 4.17 -21.47
CA ARG A 122 -2.27 4.25 -21.14
C ARG A 122 -2.01 3.80 -19.73
N ILE A 123 -2.80 4.27 -18.75
CA ILE A 123 -2.68 3.90 -17.33
C ILE A 123 -2.75 2.38 -17.16
N VAL A 124 -3.81 1.73 -17.67
CA VAL A 124 -3.96 0.29 -17.51
C VAL A 124 -2.88 -0.51 -18.23
N ALA A 125 -2.41 -0.04 -19.40
CA ALA A 125 -1.35 -0.70 -20.15
C ALA A 125 0.03 -0.58 -19.48
N GLU A 126 0.44 0.64 -19.07
CA GLU A 126 1.76 0.87 -18.48
C GLU A 126 1.90 0.32 -17.05
N LEU A 127 0.78 0.22 -16.31
CA LEU A 127 0.79 -0.26 -14.92
C LEU A 127 0.49 -1.75 -14.78
N LYS A 128 0.15 -2.46 -15.86
CA LYS A 128 -0.15 -3.90 -15.84
C LYS A 128 0.93 -4.71 -15.13
N ASP A 129 2.19 -4.41 -15.42
CA ASP A 129 3.34 -5.15 -14.91
C ASP A 129 4.05 -4.45 -13.74
N LYS A 130 3.57 -3.26 -13.34
CA LYS A 130 4.20 -2.41 -12.31
C LYS A 130 3.34 -2.20 -11.08
N GLY A 131 2.06 -2.57 -11.10
CA GLY A 131 1.16 -2.37 -9.96
C GLY A 131 1.61 -3.13 -8.72
N PRO A 132 1.21 -2.71 -7.50
CA PRO A 132 1.46 -3.49 -6.28
C PRO A 132 0.98 -4.94 -6.39
N ALA A 133 0.04 -5.22 -7.29
CA ALA A 133 -0.33 -6.59 -7.68
C ALA A 133 0.79 -7.32 -8.44
N ALA A 134 1.68 -6.62 -9.16
CA ALA A 134 2.85 -7.25 -9.79
C ALA A 134 3.93 -7.62 -8.75
N MET A 135 4.00 -6.90 -7.64
CA MET A 135 4.80 -7.32 -6.47
C MET A 135 4.16 -8.52 -5.75
N ILE A 136 2.85 -8.72 -5.89
CA ILE A 136 2.10 -9.88 -5.38
C ILE A 136 2.10 -11.02 -6.41
N SER A 137 2.31 -10.76 -7.70
CA SER A 137 2.27 -11.76 -8.79
C SER A 137 3.45 -12.73 -8.82
N GLY A 138 4.42 -12.57 -7.92
CA GLY A 138 5.37 -13.64 -7.60
C GLY A 138 4.79 -14.72 -6.68
N VAL A 139 3.54 -14.53 -6.19
CA VAL A 139 2.86 -15.49 -5.31
C VAL A 139 1.68 -16.11 -6.07
N PRO A 140 1.60 -17.43 -6.26
CA PRO A 140 0.48 -18.08 -6.92
C PRO A 140 -0.86 -17.66 -6.29
N LEU A 141 -1.93 -17.53 -7.11
CA LEU A 141 -3.28 -17.13 -6.66
C LEU A 141 -3.80 -18.00 -5.49
N ALA A 142 -3.33 -19.23 -5.38
CA ALA A 142 -3.56 -20.14 -4.25
C ALA A 142 -2.93 -19.64 -2.93
N ALA A 143 -1.85 -18.84 -2.99
CA ALA A 143 -1.22 -18.27 -1.80
C ALA A 143 -1.91 -16.97 -1.35
N ILE A 144 -2.61 -16.25 -2.25
CA ILE A 144 -3.41 -15.05 -1.90
C ILE A 144 -4.64 -15.46 -1.07
N ALA A 145 -5.24 -16.62 -1.34
CA ALA A 145 -6.31 -17.19 -0.51
C ALA A 145 -5.82 -17.59 0.90
N ALA A 146 -4.52 -17.84 1.05
CA ALA A 146 -3.89 -18.14 2.34
C ALA A 146 -3.47 -16.87 3.11
N VAL A 147 -3.15 -15.75 2.42
CA VAL A 147 -2.75 -14.48 3.05
C VAL A 147 -3.94 -13.69 3.60
N THR A 148 -5.15 -13.87 3.05
CA THR A 148 -6.39 -13.32 3.66
C THR A 148 -6.78 -14.04 4.96
N ARG A 149 -6.08 -15.12 5.28
CA ARG A 149 -6.12 -15.82 6.55
C ARG A 149 -4.74 -15.69 7.21
N ALA A 150 -4.32 -14.45 7.56
CA ALA A 150 -3.14 -14.27 8.38
C ALA A 150 -3.37 -15.04 9.70
N PRO A 151 -2.63 -16.12 9.99
CA PRO A 151 -2.66 -16.72 11.30
C PRO A 151 -2.05 -15.71 12.26
N LYS A 152 -2.86 -15.14 13.14
CA LYS A 152 -2.35 -14.52 14.37
C LYS A 152 -1.81 -15.65 15.21
N GLY A 153 -0.48 -15.77 15.34
CA GLY A 153 0.10 -16.81 16.16
C GLY A 153 1.55 -17.13 15.79
N ALA A 154 2.13 -18.09 16.49
CA ALA A 154 3.52 -18.54 16.38
C ALA A 154 4.01 -18.82 14.93
N PRO A 155 3.21 -19.36 13.97
CA PRO A 155 3.66 -19.55 12.60
C PRO A 155 3.95 -18.26 11.83
N ALA A 156 3.16 -17.20 12.02
CA ALA A 156 3.40 -15.91 11.36
C ALA A 156 4.65 -15.22 11.91
N GLU A 157 4.85 -15.29 13.22
CA GLU A 157 6.04 -14.76 13.88
C GLU A 157 7.29 -15.54 13.47
N ALA A 158 7.21 -16.87 13.34
CA ALA A 158 8.30 -17.72 12.86
C ALA A 158 8.71 -17.37 11.43
N THR A 159 7.73 -17.15 10.54
CA THR A 159 7.99 -16.72 9.15
C THR A 159 8.70 -15.37 9.12
N SER A 160 8.21 -14.39 9.91
CA SER A 160 8.85 -13.07 10.01
C SER A 160 10.28 -13.16 10.55
N ALA A 161 10.55 -14.01 11.51
CA ALA A 161 11.89 -14.23 12.07
C ALA A 161 12.85 -14.77 11.00
N LEU A 162 12.43 -15.77 10.20
CA LEU A 162 13.25 -16.33 9.12
C LEU A 162 13.53 -15.31 8.00
N VAL A 163 12.54 -14.47 7.66
CA VAL A 163 12.74 -13.37 6.70
C VAL A 163 13.76 -12.35 7.22
N ASN A 164 13.70 -12.00 8.51
CA ASN A 164 14.67 -11.10 9.13
C ASN A 164 16.09 -11.70 9.19
N LEU A 165 16.22 -13.02 9.16
CA LEU A 165 17.50 -13.73 9.05
C LEU A 165 18.04 -13.78 7.61
N GLY A 166 17.30 -13.20 6.63
CA GLY A 166 17.75 -13.06 5.24
C GLY A 166 17.22 -14.11 4.26
N TYR A 167 16.33 -15.01 4.69
CA TYR A 167 15.69 -15.97 3.79
C TYR A 167 14.55 -15.32 2.98
N GLY A 168 14.32 -15.80 1.76
CA GLY A 168 13.23 -15.33 0.92
C GLY A 168 11.86 -15.60 1.58
N GLN A 169 10.92 -14.65 1.46
CA GLN A 169 9.60 -14.76 2.11
C GLN A 169 8.84 -16.04 1.72
N GLY A 170 8.95 -16.48 0.45
CA GLY A 170 8.35 -17.73 -0.03
C GLY A 170 9.00 -18.97 0.60
N GLU A 171 10.33 -19.00 0.71
CA GLU A 171 11.10 -20.08 1.32
C GLU A 171 10.82 -20.18 2.82
N ALA A 172 10.81 -19.04 3.52
CA ALA A 172 10.50 -18.97 4.94
C ALA A 172 9.07 -19.47 5.23
N ALA A 173 8.08 -19.03 4.43
CA ALA A 173 6.70 -19.48 4.58
C ALA A 173 6.53 -20.99 4.32
N ALA A 174 7.16 -21.53 3.29
CA ALA A 174 7.14 -22.97 2.99
C ALA A 174 7.82 -23.81 4.08
N ALA A 175 8.96 -23.34 4.60
CA ALA A 175 9.68 -24.00 5.68
C ALA A 175 8.88 -24.04 6.98
N VAL A 176 8.21 -22.92 7.34
CA VAL A 176 7.34 -22.85 8.53
C VAL A 176 6.08 -23.69 8.35
N ALA A 177 5.45 -23.68 7.18
CA ALA A 177 4.30 -24.53 6.90
C ALA A 177 4.63 -26.02 7.05
N GLY A 178 5.81 -26.44 6.56
CA GLY A 178 6.31 -27.78 6.76
C GLY A 178 6.64 -28.10 8.23
N ALA A 179 7.15 -27.13 8.99
CA ALA A 179 7.41 -27.31 10.43
C ALA A 179 6.11 -27.46 11.23
N VAL A 180 5.05 -26.71 10.86
CA VAL A 180 3.72 -26.85 11.47
C VAL A 180 3.10 -28.21 11.18
N ALA A 181 3.25 -28.73 9.94
CA ALA A 181 2.75 -30.05 9.57
C ALA A 181 3.38 -31.19 10.39
N ASP A 182 4.68 -31.04 10.76
CA ASP A 182 5.40 -32.04 11.54
C ASP A 182 5.19 -31.92 13.06
N LEU A 183 5.06 -30.68 13.56
CA LEU A 183 5.04 -30.38 14.99
C LEU A 183 3.63 -30.12 15.55
N GLY A 184 2.63 -29.96 14.66
CA GLY A 184 1.25 -29.61 15.00
C GLY A 184 1.03 -28.10 15.16
N ASP A 185 -0.24 -27.67 15.13
CA ASP A 185 -0.67 -26.25 15.16
C ASP A 185 -0.35 -25.54 16.49
N ASP A 186 -0.18 -26.31 17.57
CA ASP A 186 0.17 -25.79 18.91
C ASP A 186 1.67 -25.67 19.16
N ALA A 187 2.51 -25.85 18.14
CA ALA A 187 3.95 -25.76 18.30
C ALA A 187 4.37 -24.32 18.65
N GLY A 188 5.16 -24.19 19.72
CA GLY A 188 5.69 -22.88 20.12
C GLY A 188 6.64 -22.28 19.10
N LEU A 189 6.72 -20.94 19.09
CA LEU A 189 7.51 -20.12 18.16
C LEU A 189 8.96 -20.63 17.99
N ASP A 190 9.66 -20.89 19.08
CA ASP A 190 11.06 -21.35 19.07
C ASP A 190 11.25 -22.69 18.33
N LYS A 191 10.29 -23.61 18.47
CA LYS A 191 10.32 -24.90 17.78
C LYS A 191 10.09 -24.74 16.29
N LEU A 192 9.17 -23.87 15.89
CA LEU A 192 8.86 -23.58 14.49
C LEU A 192 10.05 -22.89 13.79
N ILE A 193 10.71 -21.93 14.44
CA ILE A 193 11.91 -21.28 13.90
C ILE A 193 13.04 -22.30 13.71
N ARG A 194 13.29 -23.12 14.71
CA ARG A 194 14.38 -24.10 14.68
C ARG A 194 14.18 -25.16 13.61
N GLU A 195 12.95 -25.67 13.45
CA GLU A 195 12.63 -26.65 12.43
C GLU A 195 12.60 -26.02 11.03
N GLY A 196 12.10 -24.78 10.91
CA GLY A 196 12.17 -23.99 9.68
C GLY A 196 13.61 -23.79 9.19
N LEU A 197 14.52 -23.43 10.10
CA LEU A 197 15.95 -23.29 9.77
C LEU A 197 16.59 -24.60 9.31
N LYS A 198 16.25 -25.73 9.91
CA LYS A 198 16.78 -27.04 9.46
C LYS A 198 16.32 -27.40 8.04
N ARG A 199 15.10 -26.98 7.65
CA ARG A 199 14.55 -27.21 6.33
C ARG A 199 15.19 -26.31 5.27
N LEU A 200 15.53 -25.08 5.65
CA LEU A 200 16.22 -24.10 4.80
C LEU A 200 17.74 -24.35 4.64
N ALA A 201 18.32 -25.09 5.58
CA ALA A 201 19.75 -25.46 5.54
C ALA A 201 20.06 -26.74 4.72
N ARG A 202 19.03 -27.34 4.11
CA ARG A 202 19.16 -28.50 3.20
C ARG A 202 19.07 -28.05 1.77
#